data_fc73f04d3d972ef706c4408ae4ab7c92
#
_entry.id   fc73f04d3d972ef706c4408ae4ab7c92
#
_cell.length_a   1.000
_cell.length_b   1.000
_cell.length_c   1.000
_cell.angle_alpha   90.00
_cell.angle_beta   90.00
_cell.angle_gamma   90.00
#
_symmetry.space_group_name_H-M   'P 1'
#
loop_
_entity.id
_entity.type
_entity.pdbx_description
1 polymer ?
#
loop_
_entity_poly.entity_id
_entity_poly.type
_entity_poly.pdbx_seq_one_letter_code
_entity_poly.pdbx_strand_id
1 'polypeptide(L)'
;IPKCGLASTAASIFFHQKKIKGHNFKLTRPLLNHDNKPALAPIRDAVERFKSAVYQVNRGDQSITVDEILDGLEAGTYRNQHFQSQTDILKGCDGCESVKLYRFPEDFQQMLTDGGLDPLSEHRNKSTDKPELTEEQEARVRALYAEDIALRATLD
;
A
#
# COMPACT_ATOMS: atom_id res chain seq x y z
N ILE A 1 -1.30 -1.52 -7.14
CA ILE A 1 -1.16 -0.85 -5.82
C ILE A 1 -0.25 -1.71 -4.96
N PRO A 2 1.03 -1.37 -4.85
CA PRO A 2 1.94 -2.21 -4.09
C PRO A 2 1.65 -2.08 -2.60
N LYS A 3 1.16 -3.17 -2.01
CA LYS A 3 1.16 -3.49 -0.58
C LYS A 3 0.36 -2.64 0.42
N CYS A 4 -0.53 -1.75 -0.01
CA CYS A 4 -1.55 -1.22 0.89
C CYS A 4 -2.72 -2.21 0.96
N GLY A 5 -2.67 -3.18 1.86
CA GLY A 5 -3.72 -4.19 2.00
C GLY A 5 -3.82 -5.20 0.84
N LEU A 6 -2.81 -5.26 -0.06
CA LEU A 6 -2.84 -6.09 -1.26
C LEU A 6 -3.19 -7.56 -0.99
N ALA A 7 -2.59 -8.15 0.03
CA ALA A 7 -2.85 -9.56 0.35
C ALA A 7 -4.28 -9.77 0.86
N SER A 8 -4.82 -8.81 1.63
CA SER A 8 -6.20 -8.86 2.10
C SER A 8 -7.18 -8.65 0.95
N THR A 9 -6.90 -7.69 0.06
CA THR A 9 -7.69 -7.47 -1.16
C THR A 9 -7.64 -8.68 -2.08
N ALA A 10 -6.45 -9.26 -2.30
CA ALA A 10 -6.27 -10.47 -3.10
C ALA A 10 -7.02 -11.67 -2.50
N ALA A 11 -7.01 -11.81 -1.17
CA ALA A 11 -7.76 -12.86 -0.49
C ALA A 11 -9.27 -12.69 -0.70
N SER A 12 -9.79 -11.47 -0.58
CA SER A 12 -11.23 -11.20 -0.83
C SER A 12 -11.62 -11.51 -2.28
N ILE A 13 -10.82 -11.06 -3.25
CA ILE A 13 -11.02 -11.39 -4.68
C ILE A 13 -11.01 -12.91 -4.89
N PHE A 14 -10.05 -13.62 -4.27
CA PHE A 14 -9.95 -15.08 -4.38
C PHE A 14 -11.18 -15.82 -3.81
N PHE A 15 -11.70 -15.37 -2.67
CA PHE A 15 -12.91 -15.95 -2.09
C PHE A 15 -14.15 -15.67 -2.93
N HIS A 16 -14.26 -14.50 -3.51
CA HIS A 16 -15.38 -14.14 -4.39
C HIS A 16 -15.34 -14.90 -5.72
N GLN A 17 -14.14 -15.18 -6.23
CA GLN A 17 -13.90 -15.91 -7.48
C GLN A 17 -13.66 -17.42 -7.29
N LYS A 18 -14.10 -18.02 -6.20
CA LYS A 18 -13.93 -19.45 -5.89
C LYS A 18 -14.39 -20.44 -6.98
N LYS A 19 -14.96 -19.94 -8.06
CA LYS A 19 -15.36 -20.72 -9.26
C LYS A 19 -14.27 -20.81 -10.34
N ILE A 20 -13.13 -20.11 -10.19
CA ILE A 20 -12.06 -20.16 -11.17
C ILE A 20 -10.93 -21.02 -10.64
N LYS A 21 -10.91 -22.28 -11.03
CA LYS A 21 -9.84 -23.24 -10.73
C LYS A 21 -8.53 -22.81 -11.37
N GLY A 22 -7.48 -22.72 -10.57
CA GLY A 22 -6.12 -23.03 -11.05
C GLY A 22 -5.25 -21.87 -11.54
N HIS A 23 -5.53 -20.60 -11.27
CA HIS A 23 -4.65 -19.52 -11.70
C HIS A 23 -3.91 -18.86 -10.53
N ASN A 24 -2.58 -18.83 -10.67
CA ASN A 24 -1.73 -17.93 -9.89
C ASN A 24 -2.13 -16.49 -10.18
N PHE A 25 -2.78 -15.83 -9.23
CA PHE A 25 -3.19 -14.44 -9.36
C PHE A 25 -1.95 -13.53 -9.34
N LYS A 26 -1.44 -13.18 -10.50
CA LYS A 26 -0.67 -11.95 -10.65
C LYS A 26 -1.68 -10.83 -10.69
N LEU A 27 -1.78 -10.04 -9.62
CA LEU A 27 -2.47 -8.75 -9.62
C LEU A 27 -1.70 -7.82 -10.56
N THR A 28 -1.99 -7.95 -11.83
CA THR A 28 -1.47 -7.08 -12.88
C THR A 28 -2.44 -5.91 -13.09
N ARG A 29 -1.91 -4.79 -13.55
CA ARG A 29 -2.63 -3.55 -13.92
C ARG A 29 -4.05 -3.70 -14.51
N PRO A 30 -4.42 -4.78 -15.22
CA PRO A 30 -5.75 -4.90 -15.83
C PRO A 30 -6.94 -4.93 -14.87
N LEU A 31 -6.75 -5.25 -13.57
CA LEU A 31 -7.85 -5.23 -12.61
C LEU A 31 -8.31 -3.81 -12.23
N LEU A 32 -7.53 -2.78 -12.59
CA LEU A 32 -7.86 -1.39 -12.32
C LEU A 32 -8.66 -0.72 -13.46
N ASN A 33 -8.77 -1.36 -14.63
CA ASN A 33 -9.28 -0.75 -15.86
C ASN A 33 -10.47 -1.49 -16.48
N HIS A 34 -11.34 -2.11 -15.70
CA HIS A 34 -12.55 -2.70 -16.27
C HIS A 34 -13.77 -1.79 -16.12
N ASP A 35 -14.29 -1.37 -17.28
CA ASP A 35 -15.65 -0.88 -17.49
C ASP A 35 -16.04 0.44 -16.83
N ASN A 36 -15.26 1.51 -16.97
CA ASN A 36 -15.62 2.86 -16.48
C ASN A 36 -16.01 2.92 -14.99
N LYS A 37 -15.52 1.96 -14.20
CA LYS A 37 -15.74 1.96 -12.75
C LYS A 37 -14.66 2.78 -12.05
N PRO A 38 -15.03 3.50 -10.97
CA PRO A 38 -14.04 4.22 -10.19
C PRO A 38 -13.01 3.24 -9.61
N ALA A 39 -11.74 3.59 -9.69
CA ALA A 39 -10.70 2.88 -8.98
C ALA A 39 -10.84 3.12 -7.47
N LEU A 40 -10.62 2.08 -6.67
CA LEU A 40 -10.64 2.17 -5.21
C LEU A 40 -9.21 2.03 -4.70
N ALA A 41 -8.74 2.96 -3.90
CA ALA A 41 -7.37 2.96 -3.41
C ALA A 41 -7.31 3.17 -1.88
N PRO A 42 -6.71 2.20 -1.13
CA PRO A 42 -6.45 2.39 0.28
C PRO A 42 -5.23 3.27 0.50
N ILE A 43 -5.37 4.32 1.28
CA ILE A 43 -4.30 5.22 1.71
C ILE A 43 -3.90 4.88 3.14
N ARG A 44 -2.65 4.50 3.30
CA ARG A 44 -2.09 4.10 4.58
C ARG A 44 -1.32 5.24 5.22
N ASP A 45 -1.25 5.25 6.56
CA ASP A 45 -0.31 6.10 7.28
C ASP A 45 1.12 5.93 6.73
N ALA A 46 1.82 7.04 6.48
CA ALA A 46 3.11 7.05 5.81
C ALA A 46 4.20 6.36 6.64
N VAL A 47 4.22 6.59 7.96
CA VAL A 47 5.20 6.00 8.88
C VAL A 47 4.97 4.50 8.98
N GLU A 48 3.73 4.07 9.18
CA GLU A 48 3.37 2.66 9.25
C GLU A 48 3.64 1.92 7.93
N ARG A 49 3.47 2.62 6.81
CA ARG A 49 3.80 2.09 5.50
C ARG A 49 5.31 1.93 5.32
N PHE A 50 6.09 2.93 5.73
CA PHE A 50 7.56 2.90 5.70
C PHE A 50 8.11 1.74 6.56
N LYS A 51 7.69 1.62 7.82
CA LYS A 51 8.06 0.50 8.70
C LYS A 51 7.78 -0.85 8.04
N SER A 52 6.64 -1.00 7.37
CA SER A 52 6.31 -2.23 6.65
C SER A 52 7.17 -2.45 5.41
N ALA A 53 7.59 -1.39 4.73
CA ALA A 53 8.49 -1.48 3.59
C ALA A 53 9.88 -1.93 4.03
N VAL A 54 10.42 -1.35 5.11
CA VAL A 54 11.69 -1.79 5.72
C VAL A 54 11.65 -3.27 6.09
N TYR A 55 10.61 -3.70 6.79
CA TYR A 55 10.43 -5.12 7.09
C TYR A 55 10.44 -6.01 5.84
N GLN A 56 9.81 -5.56 4.76
CA GLN A 56 9.72 -6.35 3.53
C GLN A 56 11.06 -6.47 2.79
N VAL A 57 11.87 -5.41 2.74
CA VAL A 57 13.17 -5.47 2.07
C VAL A 57 14.19 -6.27 2.89
N ASN A 58 14.03 -6.31 4.21
CA ASN A 58 14.91 -7.04 5.11
C ASN A 58 14.46 -8.50 5.37
N ARG A 59 13.43 -8.99 4.69
CA ARG A 59 13.01 -10.41 4.81
C ARG A 59 13.95 -11.39 4.14
N GLY A 60 14.89 -10.92 3.32
CA GLY A 60 15.93 -11.72 2.69
C GLY A 60 17.23 -11.64 3.47
N ASP A 61 18.29 -12.16 2.86
CA ASP A 61 19.66 -12.20 3.45
C ASP A 61 20.36 -10.83 3.50
N GLN A 62 19.76 -9.79 2.95
CA GLN A 62 20.29 -8.42 2.97
C GLN A 62 19.63 -7.63 4.08
N SER A 63 20.42 -7.27 5.08
CA SER A 63 20.01 -6.40 6.17
C SER A 63 20.49 -4.98 5.85
N ILE A 64 19.55 -4.14 5.40
CA ILE A 64 19.81 -2.71 5.17
C ILE A 64 19.22 -1.95 6.36
N THR A 65 20.00 -1.08 6.97
CA THR A 65 19.55 -0.27 8.11
C THR A 65 18.52 0.77 7.68
N VAL A 66 17.74 1.25 8.65
CA VAL A 66 16.76 2.33 8.42
C VAL A 66 17.46 3.59 7.89
N ASP A 67 18.62 3.93 8.45
CA ASP A 67 19.35 5.13 8.05
C ASP A 67 19.91 5.04 6.63
N GLU A 68 20.48 3.89 6.25
CA GLU A 68 20.92 3.66 4.85
C GLU A 68 19.78 3.79 3.85
N ILE A 69 18.59 3.32 4.22
CA ILE A 69 17.40 3.48 3.38
C ILE A 69 17.00 4.95 3.29
N LEU A 70 16.94 5.66 4.41
CA LEU A 70 16.57 7.07 4.45
C LEU A 70 17.57 7.93 3.68
N ASP A 71 18.86 7.74 3.90
CA ASP A 71 19.92 8.44 3.19
C ASP A 71 19.83 8.23 1.67
N GLY A 72 19.59 6.99 1.27
CA GLY A 72 19.44 6.65 -0.14
C GLY A 72 18.17 7.21 -0.77
N LEU A 73 17.05 7.28 -0.04
CA LEU A 73 15.80 7.86 -0.51
C LEU A 73 15.94 9.40 -0.64
N GLU A 74 16.51 10.08 0.35
CA GLU A 74 16.75 11.53 0.34
C GLU A 74 17.71 11.93 -0.77
N ALA A 75 18.76 11.14 -0.99
CA ALA A 75 19.70 11.35 -2.09
C ALA A 75 19.15 10.95 -3.47
N GLY A 76 17.99 10.29 -3.53
CA GLY A 76 17.44 9.76 -4.78
C GLY A 76 18.21 8.57 -5.38
N THR A 77 19.13 7.99 -4.62
CA THR A 77 19.99 6.87 -5.04
C THR A 77 19.39 5.50 -4.74
N TYR A 78 18.51 5.41 -3.74
CA TYR A 78 17.81 4.18 -3.40
C TYR A 78 16.42 4.16 -4.04
N ARG A 79 16.20 3.22 -4.97
CA ARG A 79 14.93 3.08 -5.69
C ARG A 79 14.36 1.69 -5.46
N ASN A 80 13.29 1.62 -4.69
CA ASN A 80 12.55 0.40 -4.48
C ASN A 80 11.04 0.72 -4.43
N GLN A 81 10.24 -0.05 -5.16
CA GLN A 81 8.79 0.15 -5.29
C GLN A 81 8.05 0.18 -3.94
N HIS A 82 8.62 -0.43 -2.89
CA HIS A 82 8.02 -0.43 -1.56
C HIS A 82 8.04 0.94 -0.90
N PHE A 83 8.98 1.81 -1.31
CA PHE A 83 9.15 3.17 -0.79
C PHE A 83 8.60 4.25 -1.73
N GLN A 84 8.06 3.90 -2.88
CA GLN A 84 7.41 4.88 -3.75
C GLN A 84 6.22 5.54 -3.02
N SER A 85 6.06 6.87 -3.11
CA SER A 85 4.96 7.57 -2.45
C SER A 85 3.60 7.11 -2.98
N GLN A 86 2.58 7.18 -2.16
CA GLN A 86 1.21 6.79 -2.57
C GLN A 86 0.64 7.80 -3.57
N THR A 87 0.96 9.08 -3.38
CA THR A 87 0.62 10.16 -4.31
C THR A 87 1.22 9.94 -5.70
N ASP A 88 2.48 9.52 -5.81
CA ASP A 88 3.09 9.21 -7.10
C ASP A 88 2.49 7.96 -7.76
N ILE A 89 2.13 6.96 -6.96
CA ILE A 89 1.41 5.79 -7.47
C ILE A 89 0.05 6.20 -8.05
N LEU A 90 -0.66 7.11 -7.39
CA LEU A 90 -1.95 7.62 -7.85
C LEU A 90 -1.82 8.48 -9.12
N LYS A 91 -0.79 9.35 -9.20
CA LYS A 91 -0.49 10.13 -10.41
C LYS A 91 -0.24 9.22 -11.64
N GLY A 92 0.33 8.03 -11.43
CA GLY A 92 0.57 7.05 -12.48
C GLY A 92 -0.65 6.20 -12.88
N CYS A 93 -1.82 6.46 -12.30
CA CYS A 93 -3.09 5.82 -12.69
C CYS A 93 -3.77 6.56 -13.86
N ASP A 94 -3.02 6.82 -14.94
CA ASP A 94 -3.56 7.43 -16.15
C ASP A 94 -4.69 6.56 -16.74
N GLY A 95 -5.85 7.16 -16.94
CA GLY A 95 -7.04 6.48 -17.51
C GLY A 95 -8.10 6.04 -16.47
N CYS A 96 -7.91 6.30 -15.20
CA CYS A 96 -8.99 6.19 -14.22
C CYS A 96 -9.82 7.49 -14.27
N GLU A 97 -11.11 7.40 -14.61
CA GLU A 97 -12.01 8.58 -14.60
C GLU A 97 -12.14 9.18 -13.20
N SER A 98 -12.04 8.35 -12.16
CA SER A 98 -12.02 8.77 -10.77
C SER A 98 -11.36 7.73 -9.88
N VAL A 99 -10.71 8.18 -8.81
CA VAL A 99 -10.17 7.30 -7.76
C VAL A 99 -10.85 7.65 -6.45
N LYS A 100 -11.59 6.70 -5.88
CA LYS A 100 -12.13 6.83 -4.53
C LYS A 100 -11.11 6.34 -3.53
N LEU A 101 -10.75 7.20 -2.58
CA LEU A 101 -9.72 6.94 -1.58
C LEU A 101 -10.37 6.49 -0.26
N TYR A 102 -9.66 5.63 0.46
CA TYR A 102 -10.09 5.09 1.74
C TYR A 102 -8.92 5.05 2.71
N ARG A 103 -9.14 5.35 3.97
CA ARG A 103 -8.10 5.19 5.00
C ARG A 103 -7.86 3.71 5.27
N PHE A 104 -6.62 3.33 5.36
CA PHE A 104 -6.25 1.98 5.76
C PHE A 104 -5.54 2.02 7.13
N PRO A 105 -5.96 1.19 8.10
CA PRO A 105 -6.95 0.09 7.97
C PRO A 105 -8.42 0.48 8.21
N GLU A 106 -8.70 1.71 8.60
CA GLU A 106 -9.97 2.16 9.16
C GLU A 106 -11.16 1.89 8.22
N ASP A 107 -11.06 2.31 6.96
CA ASP A 107 -12.15 2.21 5.97
C ASP A 107 -11.98 1.00 5.03
N PHE A 108 -11.05 0.08 5.35
CA PHE A 108 -10.72 -1.01 4.43
C PHE A 108 -11.89 -1.95 4.14
N GLN A 109 -12.70 -2.26 5.15
CA GLN A 109 -13.89 -3.10 4.97
C GLN A 109 -14.95 -2.42 4.09
N GLN A 110 -15.12 -1.11 4.27
CA GLN A 110 -16.01 -0.33 3.41
C GLN A 110 -15.51 -0.30 1.96
N MET A 111 -14.20 -0.15 1.76
CA MET A 111 -13.61 -0.22 0.42
C MET A 111 -13.90 -1.55 -0.25
N LEU A 112 -13.81 -2.68 0.46
CA LEU A 112 -14.13 -3.99 -0.08
C LEU A 112 -15.60 -4.07 -0.48
N THR A 113 -16.50 -3.61 0.39
CA THR A 113 -17.95 -3.60 0.12
C THR A 113 -18.29 -2.75 -1.10
N ASP A 114 -17.73 -1.54 -1.19
CA ASP A 114 -17.91 -0.63 -2.33
C ASP A 114 -17.35 -1.24 -3.64
N GLY A 115 -16.31 -2.07 -3.53
CA GLY A 115 -15.76 -2.85 -4.64
C GLY A 115 -16.56 -4.12 -5.00
N GLY A 116 -17.66 -4.38 -4.31
CA GLY A 116 -18.45 -5.61 -4.50
C GLY A 116 -17.75 -6.87 -3.99
N LEU A 117 -16.86 -6.71 -3.02
CA LEU A 117 -16.12 -7.81 -2.40
C LEU A 117 -16.65 -8.08 -0.99
N ASP A 118 -16.55 -9.34 -0.57
CA ASP A 118 -16.94 -9.70 0.80
C ASP A 118 -15.96 -9.10 1.82
N PRO A 119 -16.45 -8.55 2.93
CA PRO A 119 -15.61 -8.15 4.04
C PRO A 119 -14.76 -9.32 4.55
N LEU A 120 -13.52 -9.05 4.89
CA LEU A 120 -12.64 -10.07 5.45
C LEU A 120 -12.90 -10.23 6.95
N SER A 121 -12.97 -11.49 7.39
CA SER A 121 -13.10 -11.82 8.81
C SER A 121 -11.83 -11.54 9.62
N GLU A 122 -10.68 -11.52 8.94
CA GLU A 122 -9.38 -11.29 9.57
C GLU A 122 -8.40 -10.54 8.66
N HIS A 123 -7.52 -9.77 9.25
CA HIS A 123 -6.45 -9.06 8.54
C HIS A 123 -5.24 -9.98 8.37
N ARG A 124 -5.06 -10.51 7.16
CA ARG A 124 -3.93 -11.39 6.82
C ARG A 124 -2.63 -10.61 6.57
N ASN A 125 -1.49 -11.28 6.81
CA ASN A 125 -0.15 -10.74 6.59
C ASN A 125 0.14 -9.44 7.36
N LYS A 126 -0.33 -9.33 8.59
CA LYS A 126 0.11 -8.29 9.50
C LYS A 126 1.60 -8.52 9.80
N SER A 127 2.44 -7.54 9.45
CA SER A 127 3.86 -7.59 9.82
C SER A 127 3.97 -7.42 11.33
N THR A 128 4.52 -8.44 12.02
CA THR A 128 4.68 -8.44 13.47
C THR A 128 5.99 -7.81 13.91
N ASP A 129 7.03 -7.92 13.08
CA ASP A 129 8.40 -7.53 13.42
C ASP A 129 8.84 -6.28 12.64
N LYS A 130 8.00 -5.24 12.65
CA LYS A 130 8.36 -3.96 12.05
C LYS A 130 9.42 -3.27 12.90
N PRO A 131 10.39 -2.57 12.28
CA PRO A 131 11.35 -1.81 13.05
C PRO A 131 10.68 -0.68 13.82
N GLU A 132 11.16 -0.42 15.04
CA GLU A 132 10.88 0.83 15.72
C GLU A 132 11.77 1.92 15.12
N LEU A 133 11.21 3.11 14.94
CA LEU A 133 11.94 4.28 14.45
C LEU A 133 12.27 5.19 15.62
N THR A 134 13.43 5.82 15.57
CA THR A 134 13.72 6.94 16.44
C THR A 134 12.88 8.16 16.05
N GLU A 135 12.76 9.15 16.93
CA GLU A 135 12.05 10.40 16.64
C GLU A 135 12.63 11.12 15.41
N GLU A 136 13.96 11.11 15.28
CA GLU A 136 14.65 11.68 14.13
C GLU A 136 14.32 10.95 12.82
N GLN A 137 14.36 9.62 12.83
CA GLN A 137 14.01 8.81 11.67
C GLN A 137 12.54 9.02 11.28
N GLU A 138 11.64 9.09 12.26
CA GLU A 138 10.23 9.35 12.00
C GLU A 138 10.02 10.74 11.40
N ALA A 139 10.73 11.76 11.88
CA ALA A 139 10.68 13.10 11.30
C ALA A 139 11.15 13.12 9.84
N ARG A 140 12.24 12.40 9.52
CA ARG A 140 12.72 12.23 8.14
C ARG A 140 11.68 11.53 7.26
N VAL A 141 11.06 10.45 7.74
CA VAL A 141 9.98 9.77 7.02
C VAL A 141 8.81 10.71 6.74
N ARG A 142 8.39 11.49 7.74
CA ARG A 142 7.30 12.48 7.57
C ARG A 142 7.64 13.56 6.56
N ALA A 143 8.89 14.00 6.50
CA ALA A 143 9.35 14.95 5.49
C ALA A 143 9.32 14.34 4.08
N LEU A 144 9.85 13.13 3.90
CA LEU A 144 9.85 12.43 2.63
C LEU A 144 8.45 12.17 2.05
N TYR A 145 7.48 11.90 2.92
CA TYR A 145 6.10 11.55 2.52
C TYR A 145 5.07 12.61 2.92
N ALA A 146 5.48 13.87 2.94
CA ALA A 146 4.60 14.99 3.32
C ALA A 146 3.33 15.07 2.46
N GLU A 147 3.42 14.79 1.15
CA GLU A 147 2.26 14.75 0.25
C GLU A 147 1.30 13.60 0.59
N ASP A 148 1.81 12.42 0.93
CA ASP A 148 0.99 11.26 1.34
C ASP A 148 0.25 11.56 2.66
N ILE A 149 0.92 12.24 3.60
CA ILE A 149 0.33 12.66 4.88
C ILE A 149 -0.78 13.68 4.64
N ALA A 150 -0.50 14.70 3.83
CA ALA A 150 -1.49 15.70 3.46
C ALA A 150 -2.71 15.07 2.76
N LEU A 151 -2.47 14.16 1.82
CA LEU A 151 -3.53 13.42 1.13
C LEU A 151 -4.40 12.64 2.12
N ARG A 152 -3.77 11.90 3.06
CA ARG A 152 -4.51 11.12 4.07
C ARG A 152 -5.36 12.02 4.97
N ALA A 153 -4.85 13.18 5.36
CA ALA A 153 -5.57 14.15 6.18
C ALA A 153 -6.82 14.72 5.51
N THR A 154 -6.93 14.65 4.19
CA THR A 154 -8.17 15.04 3.47
C THR A 154 -9.29 14.01 3.57
N LEU A 155 -9.02 12.84 4.14
CA LEU A 155 -9.99 11.74 4.26
C LEU A 155 -10.62 11.65 5.66
N ASP A 156 -10.20 12.51 6.60
CA ASP A 156 -10.70 12.56 7.99
C ASP A 156 -12.06 13.25 8.12
#